data_9f9c145d53547e635a891f749e48300a
#
_entry.id   9f9c145d53547e635a891f749e48300a
#
_cell.length_a   1.000
_cell.length_b   1.000
_cell.length_c   1.000
_cell.angle_alpha   90.00
_cell.angle_beta   90.00
_cell.angle_gamma   90.00
#
_symmetry.space_group_name_H-M   'P 1'
#
loop_
_entity.id
_entity.type
_entity.pdbx_description
1 polymer ?
#
loop_
_entity_poly.entity_id
_entity_poly.type
_entity_poly.pdbx_seq_one_letter_code
_entity_poly.pdbx_strand_id
1 'polypeptide(L)'
;MYAQVLGSTTFGLNGHVIGVEVDINKNFPSFDIVGLPTTAVKESKERVHSAIRNSGYHFPVDKVTVNLAPADLKKDGSGLDLPIAVGLLAASGDVAKEALEGIMFIGELSLKGEIRPVPGILSMVLAGREAGISKFVMAEEVTGEALLCENITVYGPKTFRDLVEFLCARQEMAPAERHETRREVMSDVDYAEVQGQILAKKAMEIAAAGAHNVLMTGPPGSGKTMLARRITTILPPMTREEALEVTKIYSLAGLYKAEDIMRERPFRSPHHTISMAGLIGGGSIPRPGEVTLAHRGVLFLDELPEFPRTVLEVLRQPLEDREVHISRVNAAFTYPADFILIAAMNPCPCGYLGDPQRECTCTDGEIRRYGQKISGPLLDRIDLHVSVMRPKYSELTATIQGEPSCDIAKRVADARAVQAERLSRWHMQSNAQMGHRQLKETCQLDAEGTEMLRVVFEKLHLSARSYDRIIKVARTIADLAGSDQIRPEHVAEAISFRNMINGK
;
A
#
# COMPACT_ATOMS: atom_id res chain seq x y z
N MET A 1 17.97 -24.30 -33.97
CA MET A 1 18.19 -24.93 -32.65
C MET A 1 17.25 -24.26 -31.68
N TYR A 2 16.41 -25.02 -30.94
CA TYR A 2 15.31 -24.47 -30.12
C TYR A 2 15.51 -24.82 -28.64
N ALA A 3 15.20 -23.88 -27.74
CA ALA A 3 15.09 -24.10 -26.30
C ALA A 3 13.96 -23.25 -25.73
N GLN A 4 13.37 -23.69 -24.64
CA GLN A 4 12.37 -22.95 -23.89
C GLN A 4 12.77 -22.84 -22.42
N VAL A 5 12.63 -21.65 -21.84
CA VAL A 5 12.98 -21.31 -20.45
C VAL A 5 11.82 -20.56 -19.82
N LEU A 6 11.60 -20.74 -18.53
CA LEU A 6 10.57 -20.00 -17.80
C LEU A 6 11.17 -18.77 -17.16
N GLY A 7 10.54 -17.63 -17.41
CA GLY A 7 10.77 -16.37 -16.75
C GLY A 7 9.48 -15.80 -16.17
N SER A 8 9.54 -14.59 -15.65
CA SER A 8 8.36 -13.89 -15.15
C SER A 8 8.47 -12.38 -15.36
N THR A 9 7.32 -11.72 -15.41
CA THR A 9 7.19 -10.26 -15.40
C THR A 9 6.01 -9.87 -14.53
N THR A 10 5.94 -8.60 -14.12
CA THR A 10 4.80 -8.06 -13.40
C THR A 10 3.88 -7.27 -14.33
N PHE A 11 2.56 -7.38 -14.11
CA PHE A 11 1.56 -6.52 -14.69
C PHE A 11 0.63 -6.02 -13.57
N GLY A 12 0.71 -4.75 -13.22
CA GLY A 12 0.14 -4.24 -11.97
C GLY A 12 0.80 -4.91 -10.76
N LEU A 13 0.01 -5.43 -9.82
CA LEU A 13 0.51 -6.18 -8.65
C LEU A 13 0.71 -7.68 -8.91
N ASN A 14 0.29 -8.17 -10.06
CA ASN A 14 0.31 -9.60 -10.34
C ASN A 14 1.57 -9.97 -11.12
N GLY A 15 2.18 -11.08 -10.74
CA GLY A 15 3.19 -11.75 -11.54
C GLY A 15 2.56 -12.57 -12.66
N HIS A 16 3.29 -12.73 -13.76
CA HIS A 16 2.88 -13.57 -14.88
C HIS A 16 4.05 -14.40 -15.33
N VAL A 17 3.81 -15.70 -15.48
CA VAL A 17 4.81 -16.63 -16.02
C VAL A 17 4.97 -16.38 -17.51
N ILE A 18 6.22 -16.26 -17.95
CA ILE A 18 6.59 -16.00 -19.35
C ILE A 18 7.40 -17.18 -19.87
N GLY A 19 6.91 -17.80 -20.95
CA GLY A 19 7.71 -18.74 -21.72
C GLY A 19 8.67 -17.99 -22.61
N VAL A 20 9.97 -18.15 -22.39
CA VAL A 20 11.03 -17.57 -23.21
C VAL A 20 11.49 -18.63 -24.18
N GLU A 21 11.07 -18.53 -25.42
CA GLU A 21 11.38 -19.46 -26.50
C GLU A 21 12.53 -18.89 -27.35
N VAL A 22 13.60 -19.60 -27.45
CA VAL A 22 14.80 -19.18 -28.22
C VAL A 22 15.00 -20.11 -29.41
N ASP A 23 15.07 -19.54 -30.59
CA ASP A 23 15.37 -20.29 -31.82
C ASP A 23 16.57 -19.67 -32.54
N ILE A 24 17.55 -20.53 -32.85
CA ILE A 24 18.80 -20.17 -33.54
C ILE A 24 18.82 -20.87 -34.89
N ASN A 25 18.79 -20.09 -35.96
CA ASN A 25 18.78 -20.56 -37.33
C ASN A 25 20.02 -20.07 -38.10
N LYS A 26 20.61 -20.95 -38.92
CA LYS A 26 21.75 -20.63 -39.80
C LYS A 26 21.33 -19.67 -40.91
N ASN A 27 21.33 -18.37 -40.60
CA ASN A 27 21.03 -17.26 -41.51
C ASN A 27 21.91 -16.05 -41.17
N PHE A 28 21.74 -14.94 -41.93
CA PHE A 28 22.41 -13.67 -41.60
C PHE A 28 22.22 -13.30 -40.14
N PRO A 29 23.32 -12.89 -39.46
CA PRO A 29 23.25 -12.52 -38.04
C PRO A 29 22.18 -11.47 -37.75
N SER A 30 21.24 -11.81 -36.89
CA SER A 30 20.28 -10.88 -36.33
C SER A 30 19.85 -11.35 -34.95
N PHE A 31 19.42 -10.44 -34.10
CA PHE A 31 18.84 -10.76 -32.79
C PHE A 31 17.51 -10.01 -32.63
N ASP A 32 16.44 -10.75 -32.73
CA ASP A 32 15.07 -10.23 -32.71
C ASP A 32 14.33 -10.73 -31.48
N ILE A 33 13.64 -9.82 -30.74
CA ILE A 33 12.77 -10.16 -29.62
C ILE A 33 11.33 -9.81 -30.00
N VAL A 34 10.44 -10.81 -29.96
CA VAL A 34 9.02 -10.71 -30.31
C VAL A 34 8.11 -11.08 -29.12
N GLY A 35 6.82 -10.82 -29.18
CA GLY A 35 5.87 -11.08 -28.08
C GLY A 35 5.57 -9.85 -27.23
N LEU A 36 5.36 -8.69 -27.87
CA LEU A 36 5.06 -7.39 -27.23
C LEU A 36 6.11 -6.90 -26.20
N PRO A 37 7.42 -6.93 -26.53
CA PRO A 37 8.44 -6.38 -25.64
C PRO A 37 8.36 -4.85 -25.59
N THR A 38 8.50 -4.26 -24.38
CA THR A 38 8.74 -2.81 -24.24
C THR A 38 10.14 -2.45 -24.70
N THR A 39 10.46 -1.13 -24.73
CA THR A 39 11.81 -0.66 -25.04
C THR A 39 12.83 -1.25 -24.07
N ALA A 40 12.52 -1.32 -22.79
CA ALA A 40 13.40 -1.88 -21.76
C ALA A 40 13.76 -3.35 -22.04
N VAL A 41 12.79 -4.16 -22.49
CA VAL A 41 13.01 -5.57 -22.87
C VAL A 41 13.78 -5.66 -24.21
N LYS A 42 13.57 -4.73 -25.15
CA LYS A 42 14.37 -4.69 -26.40
C LYS A 42 15.83 -4.37 -26.14
N GLU A 43 16.13 -3.54 -25.14
CA GLU A 43 17.50 -3.22 -24.71
C GLU A 43 18.20 -4.42 -24.04
N SER A 44 17.48 -5.45 -23.61
CA SER A 44 18.05 -6.72 -23.11
C SER A 44 19.04 -7.33 -24.10
N LYS A 45 18.84 -7.12 -25.39
CA LYS A 45 19.73 -7.60 -26.45
C LYS A 45 21.20 -7.26 -26.17
N GLU A 46 21.51 -5.99 -25.89
CA GLU A 46 22.85 -5.53 -25.67
C GLU A 46 23.43 -6.00 -24.33
N ARG A 47 22.58 -6.04 -23.27
CA ARG A 47 22.98 -6.54 -21.95
C ARG A 47 23.29 -8.03 -22.00
N VAL A 48 22.40 -8.84 -22.55
CA VAL A 48 22.55 -10.29 -22.69
C VAL A 48 23.76 -10.66 -23.54
N HIS A 49 23.93 -10.00 -24.71
CA HIS A 49 25.07 -10.22 -25.55
C HIS A 49 26.41 -9.99 -24.82
N SER A 50 26.50 -8.84 -24.12
CA SER A 50 27.74 -8.49 -23.39
C SER A 50 27.96 -9.41 -22.19
N ALA A 51 26.89 -9.73 -21.43
CA ALA A 51 26.98 -10.60 -20.26
C ALA A 51 27.48 -12.01 -20.61
N ILE A 52 26.93 -12.63 -21.67
CA ILE A 52 27.35 -13.95 -22.13
C ILE A 52 28.85 -13.93 -22.50
N ARG A 53 29.31 -12.97 -23.32
CA ARG A 53 30.70 -12.87 -23.72
C ARG A 53 31.65 -12.60 -22.57
N ASN A 54 31.30 -11.69 -21.70
CA ASN A 54 32.14 -11.33 -20.54
C ASN A 54 32.15 -12.42 -19.45
N SER A 55 31.18 -13.33 -19.46
CA SER A 55 31.18 -14.54 -18.63
C SER A 55 32.00 -15.70 -19.22
N GLY A 56 32.58 -15.53 -20.43
CA GLY A 56 33.47 -16.50 -21.08
C GLY A 56 32.75 -17.51 -21.97
N TYR A 57 31.46 -17.26 -22.32
CA TYR A 57 30.69 -18.13 -23.23
C TYR A 57 30.58 -17.52 -24.62
N HIS A 58 30.28 -18.38 -25.60
CA HIS A 58 30.16 -17.97 -26.99
C HIS A 58 28.73 -17.45 -27.26
N PHE A 59 28.61 -16.25 -27.85
CA PHE A 59 27.35 -15.75 -28.35
C PHE A 59 27.14 -16.22 -29.80
N PRO A 60 25.96 -16.83 -30.15
CA PRO A 60 25.74 -17.33 -31.52
C PRO A 60 25.83 -16.20 -32.56
N VAL A 61 26.54 -16.47 -33.63
CA VAL A 61 26.70 -15.54 -34.77
C VAL A 61 25.62 -15.72 -35.84
N ASP A 62 24.67 -16.60 -35.59
CA ASP A 62 23.54 -16.92 -36.46
C ASP A 62 22.31 -16.00 -36.18
N LYS A 63 21.22 -16.20 -36.91
CA LYS A 63 19.96 -15.50 -36.64
C LYS A 63 19.33 -16.05 -35.37
N VAL A 64 19.19 -15.19 -34.35
CA VAL A 64 18.54 -15.46 -33.09
C VAL A 64 17.14 -14.83 -33.06
N THR A 65 16.12 -15.60 -32.75
CA THR A 65 14.75 -15.12 -32.50
C THR A 65 14.34 -15.54 -31.09
N VAL A 66 13.97 -14.56 -30.26
CA VAL A 66 13.41 -14.81 -28.92
C VAL A 66 11.95 -14.44 -28.94
N ASN A 67 11.08 -15.43 -28.67
CA ASN A 67 9.66 -15.20 -28.51
C ASN A 67 9.27 -15.24 -27.03
N LEU A 68 8.56 -14.21 -26.57
CA LEU A 68 8.08 -14.08 -25.19
C LEU A 68 6.58 -14.40 -25.15
N ALA A 69 6.23 -15.62 -24.75
CA ALA A 69 4.85 -16.10 -24.67
C ALA A 69 4.23 -15.85 -23.29
N PRO A 70 2.93 -15.50 -23.19
CA PRO A 70 1.94 -15.33 -24.26
C PRO A 70 2.09 -13.96 -24.97
N ALA A 71 1.66 -13.88 -26.24
CA ALA A 71 1.86 -12.70 -27.09
C ALA A 71 0.91 -11.52 -26.79
N ASP A 72 -0.18 -11.75 -26.06
CA ASP A 72 -1.19 -10.76 -25.68
C ASP A 72 -0.80 -9.92 -24.45
N LEU A 73 0.13 -10.40 -23.63
CA LEU A 73 0.64 -9.69 -22.47
C LEU A 73 1.85 -8.82 -22.86
N LYS A 74 1.81 -7.55 -22.48
CA LYS A 74 2.96 -6.64 -22.63
C LYS A 74 4.03 -6.97 -21.59
N LYS A 75 5.27 -7.23 -22.02
CA LYS A 75 6.41 -7.54 -21.15
C LYS A 75 7.20 -6.27 -20.89
N ASP A 76 7.45 -6.01 -19.61
CA ASP A 76 8.17 -4.82 -19.17
C ASP A 76 9.26 -5.17 -18.16
N GLY A 77 10.22 -4.24 -18.04
CA GLY A 77 11.36 -4.38 -17.13
C GLY A 77 12.51 -5.24 -17.69
N SER A 78 13.58 -5.35 -16.90
CA SER A 78 14.82 -6.06 -17.23
C SER A 78 14.87 -7.49 -16.69
N GLY A 79 13.84 -7.95 -15.99
CA GLY A 79 13.80 -9.27 -15.33
C GLY A 79 13.87 -10.48 -16.26
N LEU A 80 13.69 -10.25 -17.57
CA LEU A 80 13.78 -11.28 -18.60
C LEU A 80 15.19 -11.44 -19.19
N ASP A 81 16.18 -10.61 -18.80
CA ASP A 81 17.56 -10.74 -19.28
C ASP A 81 18.14 -12.14 -18.96
N LEU A 82 17.95 -12.57 -17.71
CA LEU A 82 18.48 -13.85 -17.23
C LEU A 82 17.88 -15.05 -17.97
N PRO A 83 16.55 -15.22 -18.09
CA PRO A 83 15.98 -16.35 -18.83
C PRO A 83 16.30 -16.29 -20.34
N ILE A 84 16.43 -15.11 -20.95
CA ILE A 84 16.88 -14.98 -22.34
C ILE A 84 18.33 -15.49 -22.50
N ALA A 85 19.24 -15.12 -21.60
CA ALA A 85 20.64 -15.56 -21.65
C ALA A 85 20.76 -17.07 -21.44
N VAL A 86 20.05 -17.63 -20.48
CA VAL A 86 20.00 -19.10 -20.23
C VAL A 86 19.43 -19.83 -21.44
N GLY A 87 18.33 -19.32 -22.03
CA GLY A 87 17.73 -19.88 -23.22
C GLY A 87 18.65 -19.90 -24.44
N LEU A 88 19.48 -18.87 -24.61
CA LEU A 88 20.50 -18.81 -25.66
C LEU A 88 21.55 -19.92 -25.50
N LEU A 89 22.10 -20.09 -24.30
CA LEU A 89 23.08 -21.15 -24.04
C LEU A 89 22.49 -22.55 -24.17
N ALA A 90 21.22 -22.72 -23.77
CA ALA A 90 20.52 -23.99 -23.96
C ALA A 90 20.23 -24.30 -25.44
N ALA A 91 19.88 -23.27 -26.22
CA ALA A 91 19.68 -23.43 -27.67
C ALA A 91 21.00 -23.70 -28.41
N SER A 92 22.12 -23.12 -27.96
CA SER A 92 23.47 -23.38 -28.51
C SER A 92 24.03 -24.74 -28.10
N GLY A 93 23.49 -25.40 -27.05
CA GLY A 93 23.94 -26.68 -26.54
C GLY A 93 25.02 -26.56 -25.44
N ASP A 94 25.30 -25.36 -24.96
CA ASP A 94 26.26 -25.13 -23.85
C ASP A 94 25.66 -25.56 -22.50
N VAL A 95 24.33 -25.53 -22.38
CA VAL A 95 23.57 -25.99 -21.20
C VAL A 95 22.56 -27.05 -21.66
N ALA A 96 22.46 -28.15 -20.92
CA ALA A 96 21.50 -29.21 -21.17
C ALA A 96 20.06 -28.72 -20.90
N LYS A 97 19.11 -29.01 -21.79
CA LYS A 97 17.70 -28.56 -21.65
C LYS A 97 17.03 -29.17 -20.44
N GLU A 98 17.38 -30.40 -20.11
CA GLU A 98 16.90 -31.17 -18.98
C GLU A 98 17.24 -30.48 -17.63
N ALA A 99 18.36 -29.74 -17.59
CA ALA A 99 18.78 -28.98 -16.39
C ALA A 99 17.89 -27.77 -16.11
N LEU A 100 17.04 -27.35 -17.06
CA LEU A 100 16.16 -26.19 -16.94
C LEU A 100 14.73 -26.56 -16.52
N GLU A 101 14.41 -27.87 -16.49
CA GLU A 101 13.06 -28.32 -16.22
C GLU A 101 12.59 -27.94 -14.78
N GLY A 102 11.43 -27.31 -14.67
CA GLY A 102 10.84 -26.92 -13.41
C GLY A 102 11.54 -25.73 -12.70
N ILE A 103 12.44 -25.04 -13.41
CA ILE A 103 13.14 -23.84 -12.88
C ILE A 103 12.63 -22.59 -13.58
N MET A 104 12.33 -21.55 -12.78
CA MET A 104 12.02 -20.20 -13.27
C MET A 104 13.23 -19.27 -12.99
N PHE A 105 13.62 -18.51 -14.00
CA PHE A 105 14.74 -17.57 -13.93
C PHE A 105 14.22 -16.13 -13.94
N ILE A 106 14.67 -15.30 -12.99
CA ILE A 106 14.24 -13.89 -12.85
C ILE A 106 15.48 -13.04 -12.52
N GLY A 107 15.81 -12.07 -13.36
CA GLY A 107 16.92 -11.18 -13.05
C GLY A 107 17.37 -10.33 -14.23
N GLU A 108 17.95 -9.18 -13.91
CA GLU A 108 18.66 -8.32 -14.84
C GLU A 108 20.11 -8.76 -14.95
N LEU A 109 20.72 -8.61 -16.11
CA LEU A 109 22.14 -8.85 -16.30
C LEU A 109 22.90 -7.54 -16.48
N SER A 110 23.97 -7.35 -15.70
CA SER A 110 24.96 -6.32 -15.99
C SER A 110 25.82 -6.70 -17.20
N LEU A 111 26.45 -5.72 -17.85
CA LEU A 111 27.37 -5.99 -18.97
C LEU A 111 28.53 -6.90 -18.56
N LYS A 112 28.91 -6.95 -17.29
CA LYS A 112 29.96 -7.84 -16.75
C LYS A 112 29.44 -9.26 -16.41
N GLY A 113 28.14 -9.51 -16.53
CA GLY A 113 27.53 -10.80 -16.20
C GLY A 113 27.12 -10.94 -14.71
N GLU A 114 27.05 -9.86 -13.94
CA GLU A 114 26.46 -9.88 -12.61
C GLU A 114 24.94 -10.01 -12.73
N ILE A 115 24.32 -10.83 -11.87
CA ILE A 115 22.87 -10.96 -11.80
C ILE A 115 22.36 -9.90 -10.81
N ARG A 116 21.46 -9.02 -11.27
CA ARG A 116 20.95 -7.89 -10.50
C ARG A 116 19.48 -8.09 -10.09
N PRO A 117 19.12 -7.55 -8.93
CA PRO A 117 17.75 -7.61 -8.45
C PRO A 117 16.79 -6.82 -9.35
N VAL A 118 15.55 -7.30 -9.43
CA VAL A 118 14.45 -6.60 -10.09
C VAL A 118 13.28 -6.41 -9.12
N PRO A 119 12.48 -5.34 -9.26
CA PRO A 119 11.34 -5.11 -8.38
C PRO A 119 10.21 -6.09 -8.64
N GLY A 120 9.40 -6.40 -7.60
CA GLY A 120 8.22 -7.24 -7.72
C GLY A 120 8.49 -8.76 -7.69
N ILE A 121 9.62 -9.17 -7.15
CA ILE A 121 10.02 -10.59 -7.03
C ILE A 121 8.94 -11.42 -6.36
N LEU A 122 8.38 -10.95 -5.24
CA LEU A 122 7.35 -11.69 -4.52
C LEU A 122 6.14 -12.02 -5.40
N SER A 123 5.66 -11.06 -6.18
CA SER A 123 4.55 -11.29 -7.10
C SER A 123 4.90 -12.30 -8.21
N MET A 124 6.12 -12.23 -8.75
CA MET A 124 6.61 -13.15 -9.79
C MET A 124 6.74 -14.59 -9.27
N VAL A 125 7.30 -14.75 -8.08
CA VAL A 125 7.49 -16.06 -7.42
C VAL A 125 6.14 -16.69 -7.06
N LEU A 126 5.19 -15.91 -6.53
CA LEU A 126 3.84 -16.39 -6.22
C LEU A 126 3.13 -16.91 -7.48
N ALA A 127 3.21 -16.17 -8.59
CA ALA A 127 2.65 -16.63 -9.87
C ALA A 127 3.31 -17.91 -10.38
N GLY A 128 4.63 -18.03 -10.24
CA GLY A 128 5.36 -19.26 -10.59
C GLY A 128 4.92 -20.44 -9.74
N ARG A 129 4.77 -20.27 -8.43
CA ARG A 129 4.28 -21.31 -7.53
C ARG A 129 2.85 -21.76 -7.86
N GLU A 130 1.96 -20.81 -8.17
CA GLU A 130 0.59 -21.10 -8.62
C GLU A 130 0.56 -21.90 -9.93
N ALA A 131 1.55 -21.67 -10.80
CA ALA A 131 1.78 -22.45 -12.02
C ALA A 131 2.47 -23.82 -11.80
N GLY A 132 2.74 -24.21 -10.54
CA GLY A 132 3.36 -25.48 -10.19
C GLY A 132 4.90 -25.47 -10.20
N ILE A 133 5.55 -24.31 -10.32
CA ILE A 133 6.99 -24.19 -10.33
C ILE A 133 7.48 -24.11 -8.89
N SER A 134 8.48 -24.93 -8.54
CA SER A 134 9.04 -25.02 -7.19
C SER A 134 10.48 -24.54 -7.06
N LYS A 135 11.20 -24.35 -8.17
CA LYS A 135 12.60 -23.92 -8.18
C LYS A 135 12.74 -22.56 -8.86
N PHE A 136 13.47 -21.66 -8.22
CA PHE A 136 13.66 -20.30 -8.70
C PHE A 136 15.13 -19.90 -8.65
N VAL A 137 15.57 -19.18 -9.66
CA VAL A 137 16.90 -18.58 -9.74
C VAL A 137 16.77 -17.08 -9.90
N MET A 138 17.44 -16.31 -9.03
CA MET A 138 17.40 -14.84 -9.03
C MET A 138 18.65 -14.25 -8.40
N ALA A 139 18.76 -12.92 -8.34
CA ALA A 139 19.83 -12.25 -7.63
C ALA A 139 19.86 -12.60 -6.14
N GLU A 140 21.04 -12.77 -5.55
CA GLU A 140 21.23 -13.13 -4.13
C GLU A 140 20.50 -12.16 -3.19
N GLU A 141 20.52 -10.87 -3.49
CA GLU A 141 19.96 -9.80 -2.66
C GLU A 141 18.43 -9.89 -2.44
N VAL A 142 17.73 -10.61 -3.32
CA VAL A 142 16.27 -10.73 -3.27
C VAL A 142 15.77 -12.14 -2.96
N THR A 143 16.68 -13.06 -2.62
CA THR A 143 16.31 -14.43 -2.24
C THR A 143 15.47 -14.46 -0.97
N GLY A 144 15.76 -13.59 0.02
CA GLY A 144 14.97 -13.47 1.24
C GLY A 144 13.52 -13.05 0.97
N GLU A 145 13.29 -12.14 0.01
CA GLU A 145 11.94 -11.77 -0.44
C GLU A 145 11.21 -12.96 -1.07
N ALA A 146 11.87 -13.72 -1.95
CA ALA A 146 11.29 -14.89 -2.59
C ALA A 146 10.89 -15.96 -1.57
N LEU A 147 11.70 -16.18 -0.54
CA LEU A 147 11.48 -17.15 0.54
C LEU A 147 10.32 -16.79 1.49
N LEU A 148 9.66 -15.63 1.32
CA LEU A 148 8.35 -15.36 1.94
C LEU A 148 7.27 -16.27 1.37
N CYS A 149 7.47 -16.79 0.15
CA CYS A 149 6.66 -17.82 -0.46
C CYS A 149 7.08 -19.20 0.07
N GLU A 150 6.14 -19.95 0.61
CA GLU A 150 6.41 -21.27 1.19
C GLU A 150 6.50 -22.38 0.11
N ASN A 151 7.20 -23.45 0.44
CA ASN A 151 7.33 -24.66 -0.39
C ASN A 151 8.01 -24.40 -1.75
N ILE A 152 9.06 -23.59 -1.75
CA ILE A 152 9.89 -23.33 -2.92
C ILE A 152 11.38 -23.50 -2.56
N THR A 153 12.19 -23.71 -3.59
CA THR A 153 13.66 -23.71 -3.50
C THR A 153 14.19 -22.53 -4.31
N VAL A 154 15.03 -21.71 -3.71
CA VAL A 154 15.58 -20.50 -4.33
C VAL A 154 17.09 -20.61 -4.41
N TYR A 155 17.66 -20.29 -5.57
CA TYR A 155 19.09 -20.18 -5.79
C TYR A 155 19.46 -18.76 -6.12
N GLY A 156 20.51 -18.24 -5.47
CA GLY A 156 20.99 -16.85 -5.60
C GLY A 156 22.41 -16.74 -6.15
N PRO A 157 22.67 -17.10 -7.41
CA PRO A 157 23.99 -16.92 -8.01
C PRO A 157 24.35 -15.42 -8.14
N LYS A 158 25.61 -15.06 -7.85
CA LYS A 158 26.09 -13.67 -7.99
C LYS A 158 26.34 -13.31 -9.44
N THR A 159 26.85 -14.29 -10.21
CA THR A 159 27.19 -14.05 -11.62
C THR A 159 26.53 -15.06 -12.54
N PHE A 160 26.36 -14.68 -13.79
CA PHE A 160 25.85 -15.56 -14.84
C PHE A 160 26.76 -16.78 -15.06
N ARG A 161 28.08 -16.61 -14.85
CA ARG A 161 29.04 -17.71 -14.90
C ARG A 161 28.78 -18.73 -13.82
N ASP A 162 28.58 -18.32 -12.55
CA ASP A 162 28.28 -19.22 -11.43
C ASP A 162 27.01 -20.03 -11.71
N LEU A 163 25.99 -19.36 -12.27
CA LEU A 163 24.76 -20.02 -12.67
C LEU A 163 25.00 -21.09 -13.74
N VAL A 164 25.76 -20.78 -14.79
CA VAL A 164 26.01 -21.75 -15.88
C VAL A 164 26.83 -22.95 -15.38
N GLU A 165 27.85 -22.71 -14.56
CA GLU A 165 28.64 -23.81 -13.95
C GLU A 165 27.75 -24.71 -13.07
N PHE A 166 26.78 -24.13 -12.33
CA PHE A 166 25.77 -24.89 -11.57
C PHE A 166 24.85 -25.71 -12.49
N LEU A 167 24.28 -25.11 -13.55
CA LEU A 167 23.40 -25.78 -14.50
C LEU A 167 24.12 -26.91 -15.26
N CYS A 168 25.41 -26.77 -15.49
CA CYS A 168 26.25 -27.81 -16.11
C CYS A 168 26.74 -28.86 -15.10
N ALA A 169 26.30 -28.83 -13.84
CA ALA A 169 26.76 -29.70 -12.76
C ALA A 169 28.30 -29.69 -12.53
N ARG A 170 28.96 -28.59 -12.87
CA ARG A 170 30.40 -28.39 -12.63
C ARG A 170 30.68 -27.77 -11.26
N GLN A 171 29.68 -27.11 -10.67
CA GLN A 171 29.73 -26.52 -9.35
C GLN A 171 28.41 -26.77 -8.61
N GLU A 172 28.51 -27.14 -7.34
CA GLU A 172 27.33 -27.22 -6.48
C GLU A 172 26.92 -25.83 -5.98
N MET A 173 25.62 -25.59 -5.86
CA MET A 173 25.05 -24.37 -5.29
C MET A 173 24.04 -24.74 -4.22
N ALA A 174 24.28 -24.27 -3.00
CA ALA A 174 23.33 -24.45 -1.89
C ALA A 174 22.09 -23.57 -2.14
N PRO A 175 20.88 -24.07 -1.88
CA PRO A 175 19.70 -23.24 -1.84
C PRO A 175 19.84 -22.12 -0.82
N ALA A 176 19.24 -20.98 -1.09
CA ALA A 176 19.13 -19.89 -0.11
C ALA A 176 18.26 -20.33 1.07
N GLU A 177 18.68 -19.99 2.28
CA GLU A 177 17.95 -20.28 3.50
C GLU A 177 17.22 -19.03 4.00
N ARG A 178 16.04 -19.23 4.60
CA ARG A 178 15.30 -18.15 5.22
C ARG A 178 15.92 -17.83 6.58
N HIS A 179 16.42 -16.63 6.75
CA HIS A 179 16.83 -16.12 8.05
C HIS A 179 15.60 -15.47 8.74
N GLU A 180 15.05 -16.14 9.76
CA GLU A 180 14.02 -15.52 10.59
C GLU A 180 14.65 -14.46 11.49
N THR A 181 14.69 -13.23 11.03
CA THR A 181 14.99 -12.09 11.90
C THR A 181 13.70 -11.67 12.62
N ARG A 182 13.44 -12.24 13.80
CA ARG A 182 12.44 -11.69 14.73
C ARG A 182 12.95 -10.33 15.24
N ARG A 183 12.73 -9.29 14.47
CA ARG A 183 12.77 -7.93 15.02
C ARG A 183 11.43 -7.68 15.70
N GLU A 184 11.40 -7.72 17.03
CA GLU A 184 10.37 -7.02 17.78
C GLU A 184 10.59 -5.53 17.51
N VAL A 185 9.78 -4.96 16.65
CA VAL A 185 9.81 -3.52 16.41
C VAL A 185 9.10 -2.87 17.59
N MET A 186 9.87 -2.42 18.55
CA MET A 186 9.37 -1.51 19.57
C MET A 186 9.14 -0.16 18.89
N SER A 187 7.89 0.28 18.85
CA SER A 187 7.57 1.62 18.39
C SER A 187 8.20 2.63 19.34
N ASP A 188 8.99 3.58 18.80
CA ASP A 188 9.61 4.66 19.57
C ASP A 188 8.61 5.70 20.08
N VAL A 189 7.29 5.52 19.81
CA VAL A 189 6.23 6.49 20.15
C VAL A 189 5.06 5.80 20.86
N ASP A 190 4.47 6.47 21.86
CA ASP A 190 3.33 5.98 22.64
C ASP A 190 2.30 7.09 22.92
N TYR A 191 1.00 6.73 23.01
CA TYR A 191 -0.06 7.66 23.40
C TYR A 191 0.07 8.17 24.83
N ALA A 192 0.78 7.48 25.70
CA ALA A 192 1.10 7.95 27.06
C ALA A 192 1.86 9.27 27.07
N GLU A 193 2.65 9.56 26.01
CA GLU A 193 3.37 10.83 25.85
C GLU A 193 2.48 12.01 25.47
N VAL A 194 1.24 11.76 25.02
CA VAL A 194 0.30 12.81 24.62
C VAL A 194 -0.43 13.31 25.86
N GLN A 195 -0.11 14.50 26.30
CA GLN A 195 -0.78 15.13 27.44
C GLN A 195 -2.08 15.82 27.03
N GLY A 196 -3.12 15.71 27.86
CA GLY A 196 -4.44 16.26 27.55
C GLY A 196 -5.09 15.67 26.31
N GLN A 197 -5.66 16.50 25.43
CA GLN A 197 -6.20 16.14 24.09
C GLN A 197 -7.25 15.02 24.12
N ILE A 198 -8.11 14.97 25.16
CA ILE A 198 -9.04 13.86 25.43
C ILE A 198 -9.94 13.56 24.20
N LEU A 199 -10.54 14.60 23.60
CA LEU A 199 -11.41 14.42 22.43
C LEU A 199 -10.64 13.93 21.20
N ALA A 200 -9.41 14.44 20.99
CA ALA A 200 -8.60 14.00 19.85
C ALA A 200 -8.12 12.55 20.02
N LYS A 201 -7.71 12.15 21.22
CA LYS A 201 -7.38 10.75 21.53
C LYS A 201 -8.57 9.84 21.30
N LYS A 202 -9.76 10.23 21.78
CA LYS A 202 -11.01 9.46 21.59
C LYS A 202 -11.36 9.34 20.09
N ALA A 203 -11.22 10.42 19.31
CA ALA A 203 -11.43 10.38 17.87
C ALA A 203 -10.44 9.42 17.18
N MET A 204 -9.17 9.38 17.61
CA MET A 204 -8.18 8.44 17.06
C MET A 204 -8.47 6.99 17.43
N GLU A 205 -8.94 6.73 18.68
CA GLU A 205 -9.39 5.40 19.12
C GLU A 205 -10.57 4.92 18.25
N ILE A 206 -11.60 5.77 18.06
CA ILE A 206 -12.75 5.48 17.20
C ILE A 206 -12.31 5.25 15.75
N ALA A 207 -11.39 6.08 15.24
CA ALA A 207 -10.84 5.92 13.89
C ALA A 207 -10.10 4.60 13.71
N ALA A 208 -9.27 4.21 14.67
CA ALA A 208 -8.56 2.94 14.67
C ALA A 208 -9.54 1.75 14.77
N ALA A 209 -10.53 1.84 15.63
CA ALA A 209 -11.52 0.79 15.83
C ALA A 209 -12.44 0.58 14.63
N GLY A 210 -12.90 1.64 13.97
CA GLY A 210 -13.84 1.58 12.86
C GLY A 210 -13.25 1.70 11.47
N ALA A 211 -11.95 1.97 11.34
CA ALA A 211 -11.28 2.42 10.12
C ALA A 211 -11.86 3.72 9.54
N HIS A 212 -12.19 4.68 10.41
CA HIS A 212 -12.80 5.94 10.03
C HIS A 212 -11.77 7.00 9.65
N ASN A 213 -12.11 7.82 8.67
CA ASN A 213 -11.30 8.95 8.25
C ASN A 213 -11.45 10.12 9.23
N VAL A 214 -10.36 10.84 9.51
CA VAL A 214 -10.30 11.91 10.50
C VAL A 214 -9.82 13.22 9.89
N LEU A 215 -10.47 14.32 10.23
CA LEU A 215 -9.98 15.68 10.00
C LEU A 215 -9.70 16.35 11.36
N MET A 216 -8.46 16.71 11.58
CA MET A 216 -8.00 17.47 12.73
C MET A 216 -7.88 18.95 12.38
N THR A 217 -8.57 19.81 13.11
CA THR A 217 -8.47 21.27 12.95
C THR A 217 -7.90 21.89 14.24
N GLY A 218 -6.90 22.75 14.12
CA GLY A 218 -6.33 23.40 15.31
C GLY A 218 -5.14 24.31 14.97
N PRO A 219 -4.74 25.17 15.89
CA PRO A 219 -3.65 26.11 15.69
C PRO A 219 -2.31 25.43 15.44
N PRO A 220 -1.32 26.13 14.87
CA PRO A 220 0.05 25.60 14.74
C PRO A 220 0.62 25.20 16.12
N GLY A 221 1.32 24.06 16.16
CA GLY A 221 1.92 23.57 17.40
C GLY A 221 0.93 22.91 18.38
N SER A 222 -0.31 22.61 17.98
CA SER A 222 -1.30 21.90 18.81
C SER A 222 -1.08 20.37 18.93
N GLY A 223 -0.09 19.80 18.22
CA GLY A 223 0.22 18.36 18.33
C GLY A 223 -0.49 17.47 17.31
N LYS A 224 -1.13 18.00 16.26
CA LYS A 224 -1.85 17.23 15.23
C LYS A 224 -1.01 16.12 14.61
N THR A 225 0.20 16.46 14.15
CA THR A 225 1.15 15.51 13.54
C THR A 225 1.61 14.45 14.53
N MET A 226 1.79 14.83 15.82
CA MET A 226 2.15 13.93 16.91
C MET A 226 1.05 12.88 17.16
N LEU A 227 -0.22 13.30 17.20
CA LEU A 227 -1.38 12.40 17.33
C LEU A 227 -1.50 11.46 16.13
N ALA A 228 -1.35 12.00 14.91
CA ALA A 228 -1.46 11.21 13.68
C ALA A 228 -0.43 10.08 13.62
N ARG A 229 0.84 10.36 13.95
CA ARG A 229 1.90 9.34 13.91
C ARG A 229 1.68 8.19 14.88
N ARG A 230 1.06 8.45 16.03
CA ARG A 230 0.81 7.45 17.06
C ARG A 230 -0.34 6.51 16.75
N ILE A 231 -1.19 6.80 15.76
CA ILE A 231 -2.32 5.91 15.44
C ILE A 231 -1.87 4.49 15.07
N THR A 232 -0.69 4.35 14.46
CA THR A 232 -0.16 3.03 14.09
C THR A 232 0.09 2.13 15.30
N THR A 233 0.33 2.72 16.49
CA THR A 233 0.56 1.96 17.72
C THR A 233 -0.72 1.38 18.33
N ILE A 234 -1.89 1.86 17.89
CA ILE A 234 -3.19 1.40 18.37
C ILE A 234 -4.01 0.66 17.29
N LEU A 235 -3.51 0.58 16.06
CA LEU A 235 -4.12 -0.21 15.01
C LEU A 235 -3.92 -1.72 15.30
N PRO A 236 -4.91 -2.58 14.95
CA PRO A 236 -4.75 -4.02 15.07
C PRO A 236 -3.57 -4.52 14.22
N PRO A 237 -2.85 -5.57 14.64
CA PRO A 237 -1.82 -6.16 13.83
C PRO A 237 -2.39 -6.63 12.48
N MET A 238 -1.58 -6.62 11.43
CA MET A 238 -1.97 -7.16 10.13
C MET A 238 -2.08 -8.69 10.19
N THR A 239 -3.08 -9.25 9.51
CA THR A 239 -3.09 -10.69 9.23
C THR A 239 -1.93 -11.02 8.29
N ARG A 240 -1.62 -12.32 8.14
CA ARG A 240 -0.57 -12.76 7.21
C ARG A 240 -0.89 -12.35 5.77
N GLU A 241 -2.16 -12.45 5.38
CA GLU A 241 -2.65 -12.06 4.05
C GLU A 241 -2.50 -10.56 3.83
N GLU A 242 -2.93 -9.72 4.78
CA GLU A 242 -2.75 -8.27 4.73
C GLU A 242 -1.27 -7.89 4.64
N ALA A 243 -0.43 -8.53 5.44
CA ALA A 243 1.01 -8.30 5.46
C ALA A 243 1.66 -8.68 4.10
N LEU A 244 1.17 -9.75 3.47
CA LEU A 244 1.63 -10.19 2.16
C LEU A 244 1.21 -9.21 1.05
N GLU A 245 -0.05 -8.69 1.10
CA GLU A 245 -0.53 -7.65 0.17
C GLU A 245 0.34 -6.40 0.24
N VAL A 246 0.62 -5.92 1.44
CA VAL A 246 1.49 -4.74 1.66
C VAL A 246 2.90 -5.02 1.15
N THR A 247 3.46 -6.19 1.47
CA THR A 247 4.81 -6.56 1.03
C THR A 247 4.92 -6.60 -0.50
N LYS A 248 3.92 -7.13 -1.21
CA LYS A 248 3.85 -7.10 -2.69
C LYS A 248 3.88 -5.68 -3.25
N ILE A 249 3.13 -4.76 -2.64
CA ILE A 249 3.09 -3.36 -3.07
C ILE A 249 4.46 -2.70 -2.92
N TYR A 250 5.12 -2.91 -1.77
CA TYR A 250 6.44 -2.33 -1.51
C TYR A 250 7.54 -2.98 -2.36
N SER A 251 7.45 -4.28 -2.61
CA SER A 251 8.32 -5.00 -3.55
C SER A 251 8.23 -4.41 -4.95
N LEU A 252 7.01 -4.26 -5.48
CA LEU A 252 6.78 -3.68 -6.81
C LEU A 252 7.27 -2.22 -6.91
N ALA A 253 7.13 -1.45 -5.82
CA ALA A 253 7.63 -0.08 -5.75
C ALA A 253 9.17 0.00 -5.65
N GLY A 254 9.87 -1.12 -5.43
CA GLY A 254 11.31 -1.17 -5.18
C GLY A 254 11.70 -0.59 -3.80
N LEU A 255 10.76 -0.54 -2.87
CA LEU A 255 10.92 0.02 -1.52
C LEU A 255 11.10 -1.07 -0.45
N TYR A 256 10.87 -2.33 -0.80
CA TYR A 256 11.08 -3.44 0.10
C TYR A 256 12.57 -3.76 0.23
N LYS A 257 13.06 -3.82 1.47
CA LYS A 257 14.47 -4.08 1.79
C LYS A 257 14.65 -5.08 2.94
N ALA A 258 13.55 -5.60 3.45
CA ALA A 258 13.58 -6.50 4.59
C ALA A 258 13.68 -7.97 4.13
N GLU A 259 14.11 -8.85 5.05
CA GLU A 259 14.17 -10.29 4.85
C GLU A 259 12.92 -11.01 5.37
N ASP A 260 11.99 -10.28 6.03
CA ASP A 260 10.74 -10.80 6.57
C ASP A 260 9.54 -9.98 6.08
N ILE A 261 8.35 -10.57 6.12
CA ILE A 261 7.09 -9.93 5.73
C ILE A 261 6.87 -8.61 6.49
N MET A 262 6.34 -7.59 5.81
CA MET A 262 6.01 -6.31 6.45
C MET A 262 4.88 -6.51 7.47
N ARG A 263 5.21 -6.47 8.75
CA ARG A 263 4.24 -6.65 9.84
C ARG A 263 3.65 -5.34 10.35
N GLU A 264 4.31 -4.22 10.08
CA GLU A 264 3.85 -2.90 10.48
C GLU A 264 2.90 -2.31 9.44
N ARG A 265 1.81 -1.70 9.93
CA ARG A 265 0.91 -0.95 9.06
C ARG A 265 1.61 0.29 8.51
N PRO A 266 1.58 0.51 7.19
CA PRO A 266 2.24 1.65 6.59
C PRO A 266 1.71 2.99 7.12
N PHE A 267 2.60 3.95 7.35
CA PHE A 267 2.28 5.34 7.60
C PHE A 267 2.90 6.20 6.51
N ARG A 268 2.07 6.75 5.62
CA ARG A 268 2.53 7.59 4.51
C ARG A 268 2.14 9.04 4.76
N SER A 269 3.09 9.94 4.60
CA SER A 269 2.91 11.39 4.86
C SER A 269 3.56 12.19 3.73
N PRO A 270 2.92 12.25 2.55
CA PRO A 270 3.43 13.02 1.44
C PRO A 270 3.39 14.53 1.73
N HIS A 271 4.36 15.25 1.20
CA HIS A 271 4.36 16.71 1.27
C HIS A 271 3.28 17.31 0.36
N HIS A 272 2.72 18.47 0.71
CA HIS A 272 1.64 19.11 -0.06
C HIS A 272 2.03 19.50 -1.50
N THR A 273 3.33 19.55 -1.83
CA THR A 273 3.82 19.78 -3.20
C THR A 273 3.80 18.54 -4.09
N ILE A 274 3.32 17.41 -3.58
CA ILE A 274 3.26 16.16 -4.35
C ILE A 274 2.42 16.34 -5.64
N SER A 275 2.87 15.72 -6.73
CA SER A 275 2.09 15.67 -7.95
C SER A 275 0.94 14.67 -7.86
N MET A 276 -0.08 14.82 -8.72
CA MET A 276 -1.18 13.86 -8.83
C MET A 276 -0.66 12.43 -9.12
N ALA A 277 0.35 12.31 -10.00
CA ALA A 277 0.97 11.01 -10.30
C ALA A 277 1.76 10.44 -9.12
N GLY A 278 2.38 11.28 -8.29
CA GLY A 278 3.02 10.83 -7.05
C GLY A 278 2.01 10.32 -6.03
N LEU A 279 0.86 10.99 -5.90
CA LEU A 279 -0.17 10.62 -4.93
C LEU A 279 -0.91 9.33 -5.33
N ILE A 280 -1.43 9.27 -6.55
CA ILE A 280 -2.28 8.15 -7.04
C ILE A 280 -1.44 7.04 -7.70
N GLY A 281 -0.31 7.40 -8.24
CA GLY A 281 0.47 6.54 -9.11
C GLY A 281 0.32 6.93 -10.58
N GLY A 282 1.19 6.40 -11.41
CA GLY A 282 1.20 6.72 -12.83
C GLY A 282 2.62 6.72 -13.41
N GLY A 283 2.80 7.46 -14.49
CA GLY A 283 4.03 7.47 -15.28
C GLY A 283 3.85 6.73 -16.62
N SER A 284 4.93 6.62 -17.40
CA SER A 284 4.96 5.83 -18.63
C SER A 284 4.81 4.33 -18.33
N ILE A 285 5.38 3.90 -17.22
CA ILE A 285 5.20 2.61 -16.57
C ILE A 285 4.46 2.92 -15.26
N PRO A 286 3.18 2.51 -15.11
CA PRO A 286 2.41 2.82 -13.91
C PRO A 286 3.04 2.18 -12.66
N ARG A 287 3.42 3.03 -11.71
CA ARG A 287 3.93 2.62 -10.40
C ARG A 287 2.92 2.96 -9.32
N PRO A 288 2.89 2.21 -8.20
CA PRO A 288 2.09 2.55 -7.03
C PRO A 288 2.41 3.97 -6.55
N GLY A 289 1.37 4.78 -6.27
CA GLY A 289 1.50 6.08 -5.61
C GLY A 289 1.38 5.97 -4.09
N GLU A 290 1.47 7.12 -3.39
CA GLU A 290 1.39 7.17 -1.92
C GLU A 290 0.09 6.58 -1.37
N VAL A 291 -1.03 6.71 -2.11
CA VAL A 291 -2.33 6.14 -1.75
C VAL A 291 -2.27 4.60 -1.70
N THR A 292 -1.63 3.97 -2.70
CA THR A 292 -1.42 2.52 -2.73
C THR A 292 -0.38 2.11 -1.68
N LEU A 293 0.70 2.88 -1.49
CA LEU A 293 1.70 2.62 -0.46
C LEU A 293 1.13 2.75 0.97
N ALA A 294 0.01 3.46 1.15
CA ALA A 294 -0.71 3.55 2.42
C ALA A 294 -1.70 2.40 2.65
N HIS A 295 -1.83 1.46 1.70
CA HIS A 295 -2.76 0.34 1.79
C HIS A 295 -2.61 -0.44 3.09
N ARG A 296 -3.72 -0.80 3.74
CA ARG A 296 -3.82 -1.42 5.09
C ARG A 296 -3.21 -0.59 6.23
N GLY A 297 -2.91 0.67 5.96
CA GLY A 297 -2.27 1.59 6.90
C GLY A 297 -2.93 2.96 6.93
N VAL A 298 -2.12 4.00 6.98
CA VAL A 298 -2.54 5.38 7.19
C VAL A 298 -1.94 6.29 6.12
N LEU A 299 -2.79 7.11 5.52
CA LEU A 299 -2.37 8.25 4.71
C LEU A 299 -2.58 9.53 5.53
N PHE A 300 -1.50 10.18 5.91
CA PHE A 300 -1.54 11.44 6.65
C PHE A 300 -1.28 12.63 5.72
N LEU A 301 -2.24 13.55 5.65
CA LEU A 301 -2.12 14.79 4.88
C LEU A 301 -2.08 15.98 5.84
N ASP A 302 -0.89 16.48 6.10
CA ASP A 302 -0.73 17.71 6.90
C ASP A 302 -0.98 18.94 6.01
N GLU A 303 -1.43 20.03 6.62
CA GLU A 303 -1.75 21.28 5.90
C GLU A 303 -2.69 21.05 4.69
N LEU A 304 -3.77 20.28 4.89
CA LEU A 304 -4.68 19.85 3.83
C LEU A 304 -5.09 20.95 2.83
N PRO A 305 -5.39 22.22 3.24
CA PRO A 305 -5.75 23.28 2.30
C PRO A 305 -4.59 23.78 1.42
N GLU A 306 -3.35 23.37 1.68
CA GLU A 306 -2.19 23.77 0.88
C GLU A 306 -1.93 22.80 -0.29
N PHE A 307 -2.55 21.62 -0.29
CA PHE A 307 -2.52 20.74 -1.45
C PHE A 307 -3.28 21.35 -2.64
N PRO A 308 -2.79 21.20 -3.88
CA PRO A 308 -3.54 21.60 -5.06
C PRO A 308 -4.91 20.92 -5.08
N ARG A 309 -5.98 21.69 -5.41
CA ARG A 309 -7.35 21.16 -5.45
C ARG A 309 -7.48 19.93 -6.35
N THR A 310 -6.79 19.92 -7.49
CA THR A 310 -6.77 18.77 -8.41
C THR A 310 -6.20 17.51 -7.79
N VAL A 311 -5.23 17.64 -6.88
CA VAL A 311 -4.61 16.54 -6.15
C VAL A 311 -5.55 16.02 -5.06
N LEU A 312 -6.33 16.89 -4.40
CA LEU A 312 -7.30 16.45 -3.39
C LEU A 312 -8.52 15.75 -4.01
N GLU A 313 -8.97 16.23 -5.19
CA GLU A 313 -10.16 15.64 -5.85
C GLU A 313 -9.96 14.18 -6.29
N VAL A 314 -8.72 13.77 -6.63
CA VAL A 314 -8.45 12.38 -7.03
C VAL A 314 -8.52 11.39 -5.86
N LEU A 315 -8.46 11.86 -4.60
CA LEU A 315 -8.65 11.02 -3.42
C LEU A 315 -10.10 10.54 -3.25
N ARG A 316 -11.06 11.17 -3.93
CA ARG A 316 -12.48 10.84 -3.77
C ARG A 316 -12.81 9.41 -4.16
N GLN A 317 -12.17 8.89 -5.20
CA GLN A 317 -12.36 7.53 -5.66
C GLN A 317 -11.77 6.51 -4.67
N PRO A 318 -10.48 6.55 -4.30
CA PRO A 318 -9.93 5.56 -3.37
C PRO A 318 -10.57 5.59 -1.98
N LEU A 319 -11.09 6.74 -1.52
CA LEU A 319 -11.84 6.83 -0.26
C LEU A 319 -13.24 6.17 -0.32
N GLU A 320 -13.78 5.92 -1.50
CA GLU A 320 -15.08 5.28 -1.70
C GLU A 320 -14.92 3.82 -2.12
N ASP A 321 -14.11 3.59 -3.16
CA ASP A 321 -13.95 2.28 -3.80
C ASP A 321 -12.82 1.42 -3.17
N ARG A 322 -11.91 2.05 -2.41
CA ARG A 322 -10.70 1.43 -1.83
C ARG A 322 -9.75 0.85 -2.86
N GLU A 323 -9.84 1.38 -4.06
CA GLU A 323 -9.01 1.04 -5.21
C GLU A 323 -8.67 2.28 -5.99
N VAL A 324 -7.54 2.23 -6.68
CA VAL A 324 -7.08 3.24 -7.62
C VAL A 324 -7.08 2.63 -9.02
N HIS A 325 -7.81 3.24 -9.94
CA HIS A 325 -7.80 2.85 -11.34
C HIS A 325 -6.93 3.79 -12.16
N ILE A 326 -5.88 3.27 -12.77
CA ILE A 326 -4.99 4.02 -13.65
C ILE A 326 -5.21 3.53 -15.07
N SER A 327 -5.97 4.31 -15.86
CA SER A 327 -6.19 4.02 -17.28
C SER A 327 -5.14 4.71 -18.13
N ARG A 328 -4.55 3.97 -19.06
CA ARG A 328 -3.62 4.45 -20.10
C ARG A 328 -4.02 3.90 -21.46
N VAL A 329 -3.50 4.46 -22.53
CA VAL A 329 -3.82 4.08 -23.91
C VAL A 329 -3.67 2.57 -24.14
N ASN A 330 -2.71 1.93 -23.45
CA ASN A 330 -2.35 0.53 -23.71
C ASN A 330 -2.63 -0.43 -22.54
N ALA A 331 -3.14 0.05 -21.38
CA ALA A 331 -3.44 -0.80 -20.23
C ALA A 331 -4.23 -0.05 -19.15
N ALA A 332 -5.11 -0.79 -18.47
CA ALA A 332 -5.76 -0.34 -17.24
C ALA A 332 -5.18 -1.14 -16.05
N PHE A 333 -4.80 -0.44 -15.00
CA PHE A 333 -4.26 -1.04 -13.79
C PHE A 333 -5.17 -0.67 -12.61
N THR A 334 -5.45 -1.65 -11.77
CA THR A 334 -6.15 -1.44 -10.50
C THR A 334 -5.18 -1.77 -9.37
N TYR A 335 -5.00 -0.81 -8.47
CA TYR A 335 -4.20 -0.98 -7.26
C TYR A 335 -5.10 -0.87 -6.03
N PRO A 336 -4.92 -1.71 -5.01
CA PRO A 336 -5.67 -1.60 -3.77
C PRO A 336 -5.25 -0.33 -3.01
N ALA A 337 -6.22 0.28 -2.33
CA ALA A 337 -6.06 1.55 -1.63
C ALA A 337 -6.98 1.63 -0.39
N ASP A 338 -7.04 0.56 0.39
CA ASP A 338 -7.80 0.52 1.65
C ASP A 338 -6.91 1.08 2.78
N PHE A 339 -7.08 2.35 3.11
CA PHE A 339 -6.30 3.09 4.11
C PHE A 339 -7.20 3.98 4.96
N ILE A 340 -6.71 4.38 6.12
CA ILE A 340 -7.33 5.41 6.95
C ILE A 340 -6.74 6.76 6.55
N LEU A 341 -7.58 7.70 6.11
CA LEU A 341 -7.16 9.07 5.88
C LEU A 341 -7.16 9.84 7.20
N ILE A 342 -6.02 10.37 7.58
CA ILE A 342 -5.90 11.38 8.62
C ILE A 342 -5.46 12.69 7.96
N ALA A 343 -6.29 13.70 8.06
CA ALA A 343 -5.99 15.02 7.52
C ALA A 343 -5.84 16.03 8.67
N ALA A 344 -4.92 16.97 8.53
CA ALA A 344 -4.74 18.07 9.47
C ALA A 344 -4.81 19.41 8.75
N MET A 345 -5.44 20.39 9.39
CA MET A 345 -5.49 21.75 8.87
C MET A 345 -5.49 22.78 9.99
N ASN A 346 -5.12 24.00 9.65
CA ASN A 346 -5.34 25.15 10.52
C ASN A 346 -6.79 25.66 10.35
N PRO A 347 -7.37 26.35 11.35
CA PRO A 347 -8.74 26.84 11.28
C PRO A 347 -8.90 28.04 10.33
N CYS A 348 -7.82 28.74 10.00
CA CYS A 348 -7.78 29.91 9.11
C CYS A 348 -6.36 30.11 8.55
N PRO A 349 -6.13 31.03 7.61
CA PRO A 349 -4.79 31.29 7.07
C PRO A 349 -3.73 31.66 8.10
N CYS A 350 -4.06 32.49 9.11
CA CYS A 350 -3.13 32.83 10.19
C CYS A 350 -2.99 31.71 11.24
N GLY A 351 -3.93 30.74 11.28
CA GLY A 351 -3.90 29.58 12.16
C GLY A 351 -4.52 29.79 13.54
N TYR A 352 -5.01 30.99 13.88
CA TYR A 352 -5.37 31.33 15.27
C TYR A 352 -6.87 31.57 15.49
N LEU A 353 -7.75 31.24 14.55
CA LEU A 353 -9.19 31.35 14.75
C LEU A 353 -9.62 30.41 15.89
N GLY A 354 -10.21 31.01 16.95
CA GLY A 354 -10.62 30.26 18.17
C GLY A 354 -9.50 29.89 19.12
N ASP A 355 -8.26 30.37 18.89
CA ASP A 355 -7.16 30.18 19.84
C ASP A 355 -7.33 31.09 21.07
N PRO A 356 -7.36 30.55 22.30
CA PRO A 356 -7.53 31.33 23.51
C PRO A 356 -6.33 32.24 23.85
N GLN A 357 -5.15 31.99 23.27
CA GLN A 357 -3.90 32.69 23.58
C GLN A 357 -3.54 33.77 22.56
N ARG A 358 -4.09 33.69 21.34
CA ARG A 358 -3.74 34.60 20.25
C ARG A 358 -4.96 34.91 19.39
N GLU A 359 -5.24 36.18 19.18
CA GLU A 359 -6.35 36.62 18.34
C GLU A 359 -6.10 36.34 16.85
N CYS A 360 -7.16 35.95 16.16
CA CYS A 360 -7.15 35.78 14.72
C CYS A 360 -7.12 37.16 14.02
N THR A 361 -6.25 37.30 13.05
CA THR A 361 -6.11 38.53 12.25
C THR A 361 -6.81 38.44 10.87
N CYS A 362 -7.40 37.30 10.56
CA CYS A 362 -8.03 37.07 9.27
C CYS A 362 -9.43 37.67 9.19
N THR A 363 -9.77 38.20 8.05
CA THR A 363 -11.15 38.61 7.74
C THR A 363 -12.05 37.39 7.47
N ASP A 364 -13.35 37.53 7.66
CA ASP A 364 -14.34 36.48 7.37
C ASP A 364 -14.23 35.96 5.92
N GLY A 365 -13.92 36.87 4.98
CA GLY A 365 -13.70 36.52 3.58
C GLY A 365 -12.48 35.62 3.34
N GLU A 366 -11.39 35.84 4.08
CA GLU A 366 -10.18 35.00 4.01
C GLU A 366 -10.41 33.64 4.65
N ILE A 367 -11.09 33.59 5.81
CA ILE A 367 -11.45 32.35 6.48
C ILE A 367 -12.33 31.50 5.57
N ARG A 368 -13.35 32.10 4.97
CA ARG A 368 -14.25 31.40 4.04
C ARG A 368 -13.51 30.87 2.80
N ARG A 369 -12.67 31.68 2.18
CA ARG A 369 -11.86 31.25 1.02
C ARG A 369 -10.88 30.13 1.37
N TYR A 370 -10.30 30.15 2.55
CA TYR A 370 -9.42 29.10 3.04
C TYR A 370 -10.15 27.78 3.20
N GLY A 371 -11.31 27.76 3.85
CA GLY A 371 -12.15 26.57 3.98
C GLY A 371 -12.64 26.02 2.63
N GLN A 372 -12.92 26.89 1.64
CA GLN A 372 -13.37 26.51 0.30
C GLN A 372 -12.28 25.85 -0.57
N LYS A 373 -11.01 25.88 -0.16
CA LYS A 373 -9.94 25.11 -0.83
C LYS A 373 -10.23 23.60 -0.80
N ILE A 374 -10.91 23.12 0.25
CA ILE A 374 -11.35 21.73 0.38
C ILE A 374 -12.79 21.64 -0.14
N SER A 375 -13.05 20.71 -1.07
CA SER A 375 -14.39 20.55 -1.61
C SER A 375 -15.35 19.89 -0.60
N GLY A 376 -16.62 20.28 -0.61
CA GLY A 376 -17.65 19.64 0.19
C GLY A 376 -17.71 18.13 0.00
N PRO A 377 -17.70 17.61 -1.25
CA PRO A 377 -17.68 16.18 -1.51
C PRO A 377 -16.47 15.42 -0.90
N LEU A 378 -15.31 16.06 -0.72
CA LEU A 378 -14.17 15.45 -0.01
C LEU A 378 -14.41 15.44 1.51
N LEU A 379 -14.86 16.58 2.06
CA LEU A 379 -15.23 16.69 3.48
C LEU A 379 -16.32 15.68 3.86
N ASP A 380 -17.28 15.46 2.99
CA ASP A 380 -18.31 14.44 3.18
C ASP A 380 -17.76 13.01 3.30
N ARG A 381 -16.54 12.74 2.84
CA ARG A 381 -15.86 11.43 2.95
C ARG A 381 -15.00 11.28 4.19
N ILE A 382 -14.91 12.32 5.00
CA ILE A 382 -14.22 12.25 6.29
C ILE A 382 -15.30 12.05 7.38
N ASP A 383 -15.12 11.02 8.21
CA ASP A 383 -16.15 10.59 9.18
C ASP A 383 -16.11 11.41 10.46
N LEU A 384 -14.91 11.69 10.96
CA LEU A 384 -14.65 12.34 12.23
C LEU A 384 -13.99 13.70 12.00
N HIS A 385 -14.57 14.76 12.57
CA HIS A 385 -13.99 16.08 12.59
C HIS A 385 -13.70 16.45 14.05
N VAL A 386 -12.43 16.73 14.38
CA VAL A 386 -12.00 16.99 15.74
C VAL A 386 -11.18 18.26 15.86
N SER A 387 -11.46 19.07 16.88
CA SER A 387 -10.65 20.23 17.22
C SER A 387 -9.49 19.81 18.13
N VAL A 388 -8.27 20.18 17.76
CA VAL A 388 -7.04 19.90 18.50
C VAL A 388 -6.52 21.22 19.05
N MET A 389 -6.82 21.49 20.31
CA MET A 389 -6.41 22.73 20.98
C MET A 389 -4.95 22.63 21.47
N ARG A 390 -4.32 23.78 21.74
CA ARG A 390 -3.02 23.78 22.40
C ARG A 390 -3.15 23.23 23.82
N PRO A 391 -2.23 22.36 24.25
CA PRO A 391 -2.20 21.91 25.64
C PRO A 391 -1.90 23.10 26.57
N LYS A 392 -2.53 23.12 27.74
CA LYS A 392 -2.23 24.10 28.77
C LYS A 392 -0.88 23.78 29.41
N TYR A 393 -0.19 24.82 29.95
CA TYR A 393 1.09 24.62 30.64
C TYR A 393 0.98 23.61 31.79
N SER A 394 -0.12 23.63 32.54
CA SER A 394 -0.40 22.65 33.58
C SER A 394 -0.54 21.21 33.08
N GLU A 395 -1.00 21.00 31.85
CA GLU A 395 -1.07 19.68 31.24
C GLU A 395 0.32 19.20 30.80
N LEU A 396 1.15 20.11 30.27
CA LEU A 396 2.52 19.78 29.84
C LEU A 396 3.47 19.46 31.02
N THR A 397 3.20 20.02 32.17
CA THR A 397 4.03 19.84 33.40
C THR A 397 3.44 18.77 34.33
N ALA A 398 2.29 18.18 33.98
CA ALA A 398 1.68 17.14 34.78
C ALA A 398 2.56 15.87 34.79
N THR A 399 2.80 15.34 35.97
CA THR A 399 3.54 14.08 36.18
C THR A 399 2.70 12.83 35.83
N ILE A 400 1.42 13.04 35.57
CA ILE A 400 0.50 11.94 35.21
C ILE A 400 0.75 11.57 33.76
N GLN A 401 1.29 10.39 33.51
CA GLN A 401 1.39 9.83 32.16
C GLN A 401 -0.01 9.61 31.58
N GLY A 402 -0.16 9.85 30.28
CA GLY A 402 -1.38 9.51 29.55
C GLY A 402 -1.63 8.00 29.51
N GLU A 403 -2.77 7.59 28.99
CA GLU A 403 -3.09 6.18 28.80
C GLU A 403 -2.11 5.54 27.77
N PRO A 404 -1.50 4.38 28.08
CA PRO A 404 -0.57 3.70 27.18
C PRO A 404 -1.24 3.23 25.88
N SER A 405 -0.49 3.22 24.78
CA SER A 405 -0.96 2.70 23.50
C SER A 405 -1.44 1.25 23.58
N CYS A 406 -0.82 0.42 24.40
CA CYS A 406 -1.20 -1.00 24.53
C CYS A 406 -2.63 -1.21 25.08
N ASP A 407 -3.10 -0.34 25.99
CA ASP A 407 -4.44 -0.44 26.57
C ASP A 407 -5.50 0.01 25.56
N ILE A 408 -5.21 1.08 24.81
CA ILE A 408 -6.07 1.54 23.72
C ILE A 408 -6.12 0.48 22.61
N ALA A 409 -4.97 -0.08 22.22
CA ALA A 409 -4.86 -1.11 21.18
C ALA A 409 -5.69 -2.36 21.52
N LYS A 410 -5.74 -2.75 22.79
CA LYS A 410 -6.55 -3.88 23.24
C LYS A 410 -8.04 -3.62 23.00
N ARG A 411 -8.57 -2.46 23.42
CA ARG A 411 -9.99 -2.10 23.19
C ARG A 411 -10.31 -2.01 21.70
N VAL A 412 -9.38 -1.46 20.92
CA VAL A 412 -9.50 -1.39 19.45
C VAL A 412 -9.55 -2.79 18.85
N ALA A 413 -8.69 -3.71 19.29
CA ALA A 413 -8.66 -5.09 18.80
C ALA A 413 -9.96 -5.84 19.15
N ASP A 414 -10.46 -5.68 20.38
CA ASP A 414 -11.72 -6.29 20.84
C ASP A 414 -12.91 -5.78 19.99
N ALA A 415 -13.00 -4.47 19.76
CA ALA A 415 -14.05 -3.88 18.92
C ALA A 415 -13.95 -4.36 17.46
N ARG A 416 -12.72 -4.50 16.91
CA ARG A 416 -12.50 -5.04 15.56
C ARG A 416 -12.91 -6.50 15.43
N ALA A 417 -12.66 -7.32 16.44
CA ALA A 417 -13.08 -8.73 16.46
C ALA A 417 -14.62 -8.84 16.34
N VAL A 418 -15.35 -8.04 17.12
CA VAL A 418 -16.84 -7.98 17.07
C VAL A 418 -17.31 -7.53 15.69
N GLN A 419 -16.67 -6.53 15.08
CA GLN A 419 -17.00 -6.05 13.73
C GLN A 419 -16.77 -7.13 12.68
N ALA A 420 -15.59 -7.79 12.70
CA ALA A 420 -15.23 -8.82 11.75
C ALA A 420 -16.21 -10.00 11.81
N GLU A 421 -16.64 -10.44 13.01
CA GLU A 421 -17.64 -11.47 13.18
C GLU A 421 -19.01 -11.04 12.61
N ARG A 422 -19.52 -9.87 13.01
CA ARG A 422 -20.80 -9.32 12.56
C ARG A 422 -20.86 -9.12 11.04
N LEU A 423 -19.74 -8.73 10.41
CA LEU A 423 -19.64 -8.38 9.00
C LEU A 423 -19.07 -9.52 8.12
N SER A 424 -18.77 -10.68 8.70
CA SER A 424 -18.12 -11.82 8.04
C SER A 424 -18.83 -12.28 6.76
N ARG A 425 -20.17 -12.32 6.76
CA ARG A 425 -20.99 -12.73 5.60
C ARG A 425 -20.84 -11.82 4.36
N TRP A 426 -20.28 -10.61 4.54
CA TRP A 426 -19.98 -9.68 3.44
C TRP A 426 -18.48 -9.51 3.19
N HIS A 427 -17.63 -10.33 3.84
CA HIS A 427 -16.18 -10.22 3.77
C HIS A 427 -15.65 -8.83 4.15
N MET A 428 -16.31 -8.16 5.13
CA MET A 428 -15.94 -6.85 5.65
C MET A 428 -15.32 -7.01 7.04
N GLN A 429 -14.35 -6.15 7.37
CA GLN A 429 -13.59 -6.23 8.61
C GLN A 429 -13.84 -5.02 9.55
N SER A 430 -14.49 -3.96 9.05
CA SER A 430 -14.69 -2.72 9.84
C SER A 430 -15.98 -2.00 9.49
N ASN A 431 -16.48 -1.21 10.44
CA ASN A 431 -17.73 -0.47 10.26
C ASN A 431 -17.66 0.57 9.14
N ALA A 432 -16.51 1.18 8.87
CA ALA A 432 -16.37 2.12 7.75
C ALA A 432 -16.64 1.45 6.39
N GLN A 433 -16.50 0.12 6.30
CA GLN A 433 -16.76 -0.63 5.07
C GLN A 433 -18.25 -0.83 4.77
N MET A 434 -19.12 -0.68 5.74
CA MET A 434 -20.57 -0.88 5.56
C MET A 434 -21.15 0.06 4.51
N GLY A 435 -21.97 -0.45 3.62
CA GLY A 435 -22.88 0.34 2.78
C GLY A 435 -24.26 0.49 3.43
N HIS A 436 -25.17 1.19 2.77
CA HIS A 436 -26.51 1.44 3.28
C HIS A 436 -27.32 0.16 3.63
N ARG A 437 -27.10 -0.91 2.85
CA ARG A 437 -27.75 -2.20 3.13
C ARG A 437 -27.28 -2.79 4.46
N GLN A 438 -25.96 -2.84 4.68
CA GLN A 438 -25.40 -3.38 5.92
C GLN A 438 -25.80 -2.55 7.14
N LEU A 439 -25.84 -1.21 7.00
CA LEU A 439 -26.30 -0.33 8.07
C LEU A 439 -27.73 -0.64 8.51
N LYS A 440 -28.66 -0.83 7.57
CA LYS A 440 -30.04 -1.20 7.89
C LYS A 440 -30.16 -2.55 8.60
N GLU A 441 -29.30 -3.50 8.27
CA GLU A 441 -29.35 -4.84 8.83
C GLU A 441 -28.64 -4.95 10.19
N THR A 442 -27.60 -4.15 10.44
CA THR A 442 -26.70 -4.31 11.60
C THR A 442 -26.70 -3.15 12.58
N CYS A 443 -27.25 -1.99 12.22
CA CYS A 443 -27.18 -0.76 13.01
C CYS A 443 -28.59 -0.23 13.34
N GLN A 444 -29.36 -1.04 14.06
CA GLN A 444 -30.70 -0.61 14.52
C GLN A 444 -30.56 0.39 15.66
N LEU A 445 -31.27 1.51 15.52
CA LEU A 445 -31.41 2.54 16.55
C LEU A 445 -32.73 2.29 17.33
N ASP A 446 -32.74 2.66 18.59
CA ASP A 446 -33.97 2.75 19.34
C ASP A 446 -34.80 4.01 18.96
N ALA A 447 -35.98 4.18 19.54
CA ALA A 447 -36.86 5.30 19.24
C ALA A 447 -36.25 6.66 19.62
N GLU A 448 -35.52 6.74 20.72
CA GLU A 448 -34.86 7.95 21.20
C GLU A 448 -33.68 8.36 20.34
N GLY A 449 -32.79 7.40 20.00
CA GLY A 449 -31.67 7.61 19.08
C GLY A 449 -32.11 8.00 17.66
N THR A 450 -33.25 7.41 17.21
CA THR A 450 -33.83 7.74 15.90
C THR A 450 -34.35 9.18 15.90
N GLU A 451 -35.06 9.60 16.95
CA GLU A 451 -35.59 10.97 17.07
C GLU A 451 -34.46 12.00 17.23
N MET A 452 -33.45 11.70 18.03
CA MET A 452 -32.24 12.55 18.14
C MET A 452 -31.59 12.78 16.77
N LEU A 453 -31.38 11.71 16.02
CA LEU A 453 -30.73 11.79 14.69
C LEU A 453 -31.62 12.55 13.69
N ARG A 454 -32.97 12.39 13.76
CA ARG A 454 -33.92 13.14 12.94
C ARG A 454 -33.83 14.65 13.18
N VAL A 455 -33.83 15.06 14.43
CA VAL A 455 -33.74 16.48 14.84
C VAL A 455 -32.43 17.08 14.33
N VAL A 456 -31.30 16.37 14.45
CA VAL A 456 -29.98 16.84 14.00
C VAL A 456 -29.92 16.89 12.47
N PHE A 457 -30.48 15.89 11.80
CA PHE A 457 -30.56 15.84 10.34
C PHE A 457 -31.28 17.06 9.76
N GLU A 458 -32.44 17.41 10.34
CA GLU A 458 -33.23 18.57 9.90
C GLU A 458 -32.56 19.91 10.24
N LYS A 459 -32.01 20.07 11.47
CA LYS A 459 -31.38 21.32 11.91
C LYS A 459 -30.07 21.64 11.19
N LEU A 460 -29.28 20.63 10.91
CA LEU A 460 -27.96 20.81 10.27
C LEU A 460 -27.99 20.57 8.76
N HIS A 461 -29.17 20.32 8.17
CA HIS A 461 -29.33 20.05 6.74
C HIS A 461 -28.34 18.99 6.22
N LEU A 462 -28.23 17.88 6.97
CA LEU A 462 -27.27 16.82 6.66
C LEU A 462 -27.60 16.12 5.34
N SER A 463 -26.57 15.68 4.61
CA SER A 463 -26.74 14.81 3.45
C SER A 463 -27.05 13.37 3.88
N ALA A 464 -27.65 12.56 3.00
CA ALA A 464 -27.85 11.13 3.25
C ALA A 464 -26.51 10.41 3.56
N ARG A 465 -25.41 10.83 2.93
CA ARG A 465 -24.08 10.30 3.23
C ARG A 465 -23.63 10.64 4.66
N SER A 466 -23.90 11.86 5.12
CA SER A 466 -23.59 12.27 6.50
C SER A 466 -24.40 11.47 7.52
N TYR A 467 -25.66 11.15 7.21
CA TYR A 467 -26.51 10.27 8.03
C TYR A 467 -25.88 8.88 8.18
N ASP A 468 -25.55 8.21 7.07
CA ASP A 468 -24.94 6.88 7.11
C ASP A 468 -23.61 6.87 7.91
N ARG A 469 -22.82 7.94 7.82
CA ARG A 469 -21.54 8.07 8.54
C ARG A 469 -21.73 8.23 10.05
N ILE A 470 -22.68 9.05 10.48
CA ILE A 470 -22.99 9.17 11.91
C ILE A 470 -23.36 7.81 12.49
N ILE A 471 -24.16 7.02 11.77
CA ILE A 471 -24.55 5.67 12.23
C ILE A 471 -23.34 4.74 12.29
N LYS A 472 -22.45 4.76 11.30
CA LYS A 472 -21.19 3.96 11.33
C LYS A 472 -20.33 4.30 12.54
N VAL A 473 -20.14 5.60 12.80
CA VAL A 473 -19.38 6.08 13.95
C VAL A 473 -20.07 5.69 15.26
N ALA A 474 -21.38 5.88 15.38
CA ALA A 474 -22.15 5.49 16.56
C ALA A 474 -22.07 3.98 16.82
N ARG A 475 -22.10 3.14 15.75
CA ARG A 475 -21.89 1.69 15.89
C ARG A 475 -20.47 1.39 16.40
N THR A 476 -19.45 2.09 15.92
CA THR A 476 -18.08 1.90 16.39
C THR A 476 -17.91 2.31 17.86
N ILE A 477 -18.53 3.40 18.27
CA ILE A 477 -18.53 3.84 19.68
C ILE A 477 -19.22 2.79 20.57
N ALA A 478 -20.35 2.23 20.11
CA ALA A 478 -21.05 1.17 20.83
C ALA A 478 -20.20 -0.12 20.92
N ASP A 479 -19.47 -0.50 19.83
CA ASP A 479 -18.55 -1.64 19.84
C ASP A 479 -17.42 -1.44 20.85
N LEU A 480 -16.83 -0.23 20.92
CA LEU A 480 -15.80 0.14 21.91
C LEU A 480 -16.33 0.12 23.35
N ALA A 481 -17.63 0.41 23.53
CA ALA A 481 -18.30 0.33 24.82
C ALA A 481 -18.77 -1.10 25.19
N GLY A 482 -18.54 -2.09 24.32
CA GLY A 482 -19.01 -3.47 24.49
C GLY A 482 -20.55 -3.59 24.46
N SER A 483 -21.24 -2.67 23.77
CA SER A 483 -22.70 -2.64 23.67
C SER A 483 -23.19 -3.26 22.36
N ASP A 484 -24.10 -4.24 22.47
CA ASP A 484 -24.71 -4.86 21.29
C ASP A 484 -25.65 -3.88 20.54
N GLN A 485 -26.23 -2.93 21.26
CA GLN A 485 -27.15 -1.95 20.71
C GLN A 485 -26.54 -0.55 20.66
N ILE A 486 -26.92 0.22 19.66
CA ILE A 486 -26.56 1.64 19.55
C ILE A 486 -27.54 2.41 20.45
N ARG A 487 -27.04 2.99 21.55
CA ARG A 487 -27.79 3.80 22.47
C ARG A 487 -27.76 5.28 22.13
N PRO A 488 -28.67 6.12 22.68
CA PRO A 488 -28.70 7.56 22.42
C PRO A 488 -27.37 8.28 22.72
N GLU A 489 -26.67 7.88 23.80
CA GLU A 489 -25.33 8.43 24.12
C GLU A 489 -24.30 8.19 23.03
N HIS A 490 -24.32 7.04 22.37
CA HIS A 490 -23.40 6.74 21.26
C HIS A 490 -23.70 7.61 20.02
N VAL A 491 -24.97 7.87 19.77
CA VAL A 491 -25.43 8.77 18.69
C VAL A 491 -25.03 10.21 19.00
N ALA A 492 -25.22 10.68 20.23
CA ALA A 492 -24.84 12.01 20.66
C ALA A 492 -23.34 12.26 20.52
N GLU A 493 -22.53 11.28 20.94
CA GLU A 493 -21.07 11.33 20.79
C GLU A 493 -20.66 11.35 19.30
N ALA A 494 -21.24 10.51 18.46
CA ALA A 494 -20.97 10.49 17.01
C ALA A 494 -21.31 11.83 16.33
N ILE A 495 -22.40 12.47 16.74
CA ILE A 495 -22.81 13.80 16.24
C ILE A 495 -21.79 14.87 16.65
N SER A 496 -21.22 14.79 17.86
CA SER A 496 -20.23 15.76 18.34
C SER A 496 -19.00 15.84 17.44
N PHE A 497 -18.59 14.73 16.81
CA PHE A 497 -17.51 14.68 15.86
C PHE A 497 -17.87 15.19 14.45
N ARG A 498 -19.09 15.65 14.23
CA ARG A 498 -19.55 16.17 12.92
C ARG A 498 -19.77 17.68 12.90
N ASN A 499 -19.94 18.33 14.07
CA ASN A 499 -20.41 19.72 14.17
C ASN A 499 -19.32 20.80 13.99
N MET A 500 -18.06 20.45 13.75
CA MET A 500 -16.91 21.39 13.84
C MET A 500 -16.68 22.27 12.61
N ILE A 501 -17.28 21.98 11.45
CA ILE A 501 -16.99 22.73 10.19
C ILE A 501 -18.07 23.79 9.87
N ASN A 502 -19.27 23.66 10.40
CA ASN A 502 -20.37 24.61 10.20
C ASN A 502 -20.42 25.69 11.30
N GLY A 503 -19.26 26.29 11.61
CA GLY A 503 -19.21 27.45 12.50
C GLY A 503 -20.16 28.57 12.03
N LYS A 504 -21.43 28.50 12.45
CA LYS A 504 -22.38 29.58 12.64
C LYS A 504 -22.74 29.63 14.10
#